data_61c07f4932b1f55d552125de007ed12d
#
_entry.id   61c07f4932b1f55d552125de007ed12d
#
_cell.length_a   1.000
_cell.length_b   1.000
_cell.length_c   1.000
_cell.angle_alpha   90.00
_cell.angle_beta   90.00
_cell.angle_gamma   90.00
#
_symmetry.space_group_name_H-M   'P 1'
#
loop_
_entity.id
_entity.type
_entity.pdbx_description
1 polymer ?
#
loop_
_entity_poly.entity_id
_entity_poly.type
_entity_poly.pdbx_seq_one_letter_code
_entity_poly.pdbx_strand_id
1 'polypeptide(L)'
;MRPRTVLIATVVVFAAIGSAAGSASAKNAPSDKALLKAGVLVARDLPRGWKSRPVSLGTTNTLKGVTGCEEQSPALDLEQRRAPSRGFYDPVTPQGGIDSQASNVARVFKNAALADQFLSAYKAASAAPCLQQTNESEFKRRNPNADVALTNFAPLSGFATIGDDSAGYGGVITASTTQQGAISGSLDLIYVRVGRAVVGFKLILQGEDPSQLTDIISHPVERVAKAQR
;
A
#
# COMPACT_ATOMS: atom_id res chain seq x y z
N MET A 1 -32.90 -32.20 -62.10
CA MET A 1 -32.39 -30.86 -61.98
C MET A 1 -31.59 -30.77 -60.70
N ARG A 2 -30.26 -30.64 -60.77
CA ARG A 2 -29.37 -30.52 -59.57
C ARG A 2 -28.97 -29.05 -59.42
N PRO A 3 -29.08 -28.42 -58.27
CA PRO A 3 -28.57 -27.07 -58.06
C PRO A 3 -27.04 -27.07 -57.88
N ARG A 4 -26.40 -26.22 -58.66
CA ARG A 4 -24.95 -25.93 -58.53
C ARG A 4 -24.70 -24.98 -57.35
N THR A 5 -23.96 -25.46 -56.37
CA THR A 5 -23.47 -24.64 -55.25
C THR A 5 -22.24 -23.86 -55.73
N VAL A 6 -22.35 -22.53 -55.74
CA VAL A 6 -21.23 -21.61 -56.00
C VAL A 6 -20.53 -21.34 -54.68
N LEU A 7 -19.27 -21.76 -54.59
CA LEU A 7 -18.38 -21.46 -53.48
C LEU A 7 -17.73 -20.11 -53.74
N ILE A 8 -18.10 -19.10 -52.95
CA ILE A 8 -17.41 -17.80 -52.95
C ILE A 8 -16.27 -17.87 -51.94
N ALA A 9 -15.04 -17.91 -52.43
CA ALA A 9 -13.84 -17.81 -51.60
C ALA A 9 -13.59 -16.36 -51.24
N THR A 10 -13.84 -16.00 -49.98
CA THR A 10 -13.51 -14.68 -49.46
C THR A 10 -12.02 -14.68 -49.07
N VAL A 11 -11.20 -13.99 -49.85
CA VAL A 11 -9.80 -13.74 -49.51
C VAL A 11 -9.74 -12.60 -48.48
N VAL A 12 -9.43 -12.95 -47.20
CA VAL A 12 -9.16 -11.97 -46.17
C VAL A 12 -7.69 -11.58 -46.26
N VAL A 13 -7.46 -10.37 -46.78
CA VAL A 13 -6.12 -9.75 -46.78
C VAL A 13 -5.86 -9.19 -45.36
N PHE A 14 -5.05 -9.87 -44.58
CA PHE A 14 -4.50 -9.32 -43.34
C PHE A 14 -3.46 -8.25 -43.69
N ALA A 15 -3.87 -7.00 -43.62
CA ALA A 15 -2.91 -5.89 -43.56
C ALA A 15 -2.21 -5.93 -42.19
N ALA A 16 -0.99 -6.40 -42.13
CA ALA A 16 -0.11 -6.28 -41.00
C ALA A 16 0.23 -4.80 -40.80
N ILE A 17 -0.55 -4.11 -39.97
CA ILE A 17 -0.17 -2.79 -39.46
C ILE A 17 0.98 -3.04 -38.49
N GLY A 18 2.20 -2.92 -38.97
CA GLY A 18 3.41 -2.88 -38.18
C GLY A 18 3.34 -1.66 -37.28
N SER A 19 2.85 -1.85 -36.05
CA SER A 19 3.03 -0.87 -34.97
C SER A 19 4.53 -0.80 -34.69
N ALA A 20 5.22 0.16 -35.27
CA ALA A 20 6.51 0.63 -34.83
C ALA A 20 6.27 1.22 -33.43
N ALA A 21 6.26 0.36 -32.41
CA ALA A 21 6.41 0.78 -31.02
C ALA A 21 7.78 1.45 -30.94
N GLY A 22 7.79 2.77 -31.12
CA GLY A 22 8.97 3.60 -30.95
C GLY A 22 9.57 3.25 -29.59
N SER A 23 10.81 2.77 -29.62
CA SER A 23 11.64 2.59 -28.44
C SER A 23 11.80 3.97 -27.80
N ALA A 24 10.82 4.38 -26.99
CA ALA A 24 10.93 5.55 -26.15
C ALA A 24 12.16 5.37 -25.30
N SER A 25 13.08 6.24 -25.51
CA SER A 25 14.43 6.33 -24.98
C SER A 25 14.52 5.88 -23.53
N ALA A 26 15.13 4.73 -23.30
CA ALA A 26 15.44 4.20 -21.96
C ALA A 26 16.39 5.11 -21.14
N LYS A 27 16.81 6.25 -21.70
CA LYS A 27 17.75 7.20 -21.09
C LYS A 27 17.18 8.05 -19.95
N ASN A 28 15.87 8.12 -19.77
CA ASN A 28 15.23 9.03 -18.78
C ASN A 28 14.36 8.31 -17.73
N ALA A 29 14.43 6.97 -17.63
CA ALA A 29 13.70 6.30 -16.55
C ALA A 29 14.26 6.74 -15.19
N PRO A 30 13.40 7.16 -14.24
CA PRO A 30 13.87 7.60 -12.92
C PRO A 30 14.59 6.48 -12.20
N SER A 31 15.68 6.82 -11.49
CA SER A 31 16.40 5.83 -10.70
C SER A 31 15.54 5.33 -9.53
N ASP A 32 15.77 4.08 -9.12
CA ASP A 32 15.12 3.52 -7.93
C ASP A 32 15.27 4.42 -6.71
N LYS A 33 16.48 5.00 -6.53
CA LYS A 33 16.77 5.93 -5.42
C LYS A 33 15.89 7.17 -5.47
N ALA A 34 15.62 7.71 -6.66
CA ALA A 34 14.75 8.88 -6.82
C ALA A 34 13.30 8.54 -6.45
N LEU A 35 12.78 7.41 -6.94
CA LEU A 35 11.43 6.93 -6.63
C LEU A 35 11.26 6.64 -5.13
N LEU A 36 12.22 5.94 -4.52
CA LEU A 36 12.19 5.66 -3.09
C LEU A 36 12.18 6.95 -2.27
N LYS A 37 13.07 7.91 -2.59
CA LYS A 37 13.11 9.20 -1.92
C LYS A 37 11.81 9.99 -2.07
N ALA A 38 11.18 9.93 -3.25
CA ALA A 38 9.91 10.60 -3.51
C ALA A 38 8.75 9.97 -2.72
N GLY A 39 8.75 8.63 -2.58
CA GLY A 39 7.66 7.89 -1.96
C GLY A 39 7.67 7.84 -0.43
N VAL A 40 8.75 8.20 0.25
CA VAL A 40 8.77 8.20 1.73
C VAL A 40 8.10 9.43 2.32
N LEU A 41 7.34 9.25 3.41
CA LEU A 41 6.78 10.34 4.22
C LEU A 41 7.90 11.21 4.80
N VAL A 42 7.67 12.51 4.79
CA VAL A 42 8.51 13.52 5.44
C VAL A 42 7.64 14.41 6.33
N ALA A 43 8.25 15.13 7.27
CA ALA A 43 7.51 15.91 8.26
C ALA A 43 6.50 16.92 7.68
N ARG A 44 6.78 17.47 6.49
CA ARG A 44 5.87 18.42 5.82
C ARG A 44 4.60 17.78 5.24
N ASP A 45 4.56 16.45 5.12
CA ASP A 45 3.38 15.72 4.62
C ASP A 45 2.33 15.51 5.73
N LEU A 46 2.66 15.90 6.95
CA LEU A 46 1.87 15.64 8.15
C LEU A 46 1.38 16.95 8.76
N PRO A 47 0.30 16.93 9.55
CA PRO A 47 -0.18 18.09 10.28
C PRO A 47 0.92 18.71 11.13
N ARG A 48 0.81 20.02 11.36
CA ARG A 48 1.78 20.75 12.22
C ARG A 48 1.78 20.18 13.64
N GLY A 49 2.96 20.08 14.23
CA GLY A 49 3.13 19.59 15.60
C GLY A 49 3.56 18.13 15.69
N TRP A 50 3.37 17.34 14.64
CA TRP A 50 3.81 15.96 14.61
C TRP A 50 5.33 15.85 14.75
N LYS A 51 5.76 14.86 15.54
CA LYS A 51 7.17 14.56 15.82
C LYS A 51 7.60 13.28 15.10
N SER A 52 8.90 13.16 14.81
CA SER A 52 9.44 11.96 14.19
C SER A 52 10.24 11.12 15.17
N ARG A 53 10.17 9.78 14.99
CA ARG A 53 11.00 8.80 15.70
C ARG A 53 11.60 7.79 14.72
N PRO A 54 12.74 7.17 15.04
CA PRO A 54 13.23 6.04 14.24
C PRO A 54 12.20 4.92 14.20
N VAL A 55 11.99 4.33 13.02
CA VAL A 55 11.22 3.08 12.87
C VAL A 55 12.21 1.99 12.47
N SER A 56 12.29 0.94 13.26
CA SER A 56 12.94 -0.29 12.83
C SER A 56 11.93 -1.08 12.00
N LEU A 57 12.06 -1.01 10.69
CA LEU A 57 11.42 -2.01 9.85
C LEU A 57 12.30 -3.27 9.89
N GLY A 58 11.73 -4.38 10.34
CA GLY A 58 12.38 -5.66 10.22
C GLY A 58 12.84 -5.88 8.77
N THR A 59 14.03 -6.40 8.59
CA THR A 59 14.59 -6.71 7.27
C THR A 59 14.00 -7.97 6.67
N THR A 60 13.24 -8.73 7.46
CA THR A 60 12.65 -10.01 7.07
C THR A 60 11.20 -9.83 6.59
N ASN A 61 10.80 -10.69 5.67
CA ASN A 61 9.39 -10.83 5.29
C ASN A 61 8.61 -11.34 6.52
N THR A 62 7.92 -10.43 7.21
CA THR A 62 7.17 -10.73 8.45
C THR A 62 5.93 -11.57 8.19
N LEU A 63 5.52 -11.74 6.94
CA LEU A 63 4.37 -12.55 6.53
C LEU A 63 4.74 -14.03 6.26
N LYS A 64 6.04 -14.33 6.17
CA LYS A 64 6.50 -15.69 5.86
C LYS A 64 6.10 -16.65 7.00
N GLY A 65 5.35 -17.68 6.64
CA GLY A 65 4.87 -18.69 7.59
C GLY A 65 3.66 -18.25 8.42
N VAL A 66 3.08 -17.08 8.15
CA VAL A 66 1.81 -16.68 8.77
C VAL A 66 0.67 -17.32 7.99
N THR A 67 -0.14 -18.14 8.70
CA THR A 67 -1.33 -18.77 8.12
C THR A 67 -2.30 -17.71 7.60
N GLY A 68 -2.81 -17.91 6.38
CA GLY A 68 -3.70 -16.94 5.72
C GLY A 68 -2.98 -15.84 4.95
N CYS A 69 -1.61 -15.84 4.92
CA CYS A 69 -0.80 -14.88 4.16
C CYS A 69 -0.06 -15.53 2.98
N GLU A 70 -0.56 -16.64 2.46
CA GLU A 70 0.10 -17.43 1.41
C GLU A 70 0.26 -16.65 0.10
N GLU A 71 -0.65 -15.70 -0.19
CA GLU A 71 -0.58 -14.85 -1.38
C GLU A 71 0.28 -13.60 -1.15
N GLN A 72 0.20 -13.00 0.04
CA GLN A 72 0.89 -11.75 0.37
C GLN A 72 2.38 -11.97 0.65
N SER A 73 2.74 -13.11 1.21
CA SER A 73 4.13 -13.43 1.55
C SER A 73 5.04 -13.49 0.32
N PRO A 74 4.72 -14.23 -0.77
CA PRO A 74 5.51 -14.21 -1.99
C PRO A 74 5.53 -12.86 -2.71
N ALA A 75 4.45 -12.07 -2.59
CA ALA A 75 4.38 -10.75 -3.20
C ALA A 75 5.47 -9.81 -2.69
N LEU A 76 5.90 -9.95 -1.44
CA LEU A 76 7.02 -9.16 -0.88
C LEU A 76 8.36 -9.48 -1.53
N ASP A 77 8.54 -10.66 -2.09
CA ASP A 77 9.77 -11.08 -2.76
C ASP A 77 9.89 -10.48 -4.19
N LEU A 78 8.80 -9.90 -4.72
CA LEU A 78 8.78 -9.22 -6.01
C LEU A 78 9.46 -7.83 -5.96
N GLU A 79 9.61 -7.25 -4.78
CA GLU A 79 10.23 -5.94 -4.64
C GLU A 79 11.72 -5.96 -4.98
N GLN A 80 12.19 -4.99 -5.75
CA GLN A 80 13.60 -4.83 -6.07
C GLN A 80 14.33 -4.05 -4.99
N ARG A 81 13.70 -2.99 -4.49
CA ARG A 81 14.22 -2.13 -3.43
C ARG A 81 13.09 -1.53 -2.61
N ARG A 82 13.38 -1.22 -1.37
CA ARG A 82 12.46 -0.51 -0.48
C ARG A 82 13.16 0.53 0.36
N ALA A 83 12.40 1.54 0.78
CA ALA A 83 12.82 2.53 1.76
C ALA A 83 11.66 2.81 2.73
N PRO A 84 11.87 2.65 4.04
CA PRO A 84 10.91 3.10 5.05
C PRO A 84 11.01 4.61 5.27
N SER A 85 9.90 5.24 5.64
CA SER A 85 9.94 6.55 6.28
C SER A 85 10.43 6.43 7.73
N ARG A 86 10.64 7.56 8.38
CA ARG A 86 10.58 7.63 9.84
C ARG A 86 9.15 7.35 10.31
N GLY A 87 8.98 6.91 11.54
CA GLY A 87 7.68 6.95 12.20
C GLY A 87 7.39 8.38 12.63
N PHE A 88 6.17 8.80 12.49
CA PHE A 88 5.68 10.08 12.95
C PHE A 88 4.56 9.85 13.95
N TYR A 89 4.39 10.75 14.90
CA TYR A 89 3.33 10.68 15.90
C TYR A 89 2.90 12.08 16.32
N ASP A 90 1.63 12.22 16.64
CA ASP A 90 1.11 13.40 17.30
C ASP A 90 1.43 13.30 18.79
N PRO A 91 2.18 14.25 19.39
CA PRO A 91 2.46 14.24 20.82
C PRO A 91 1.24 14.65 21.66
N VAL A 92 0.17 15.16 21.06
CA VAL A 92 -1.06 15.53 21.74
C VAL A 92 -2.03 14.36 21.69
N THR A 93 -1.89 13.45 22.66
CA THR A 93 -2.83 12.33 22.80
C THR A 93 -3.97 12.78 23.72
N PRO A 94 -5.22 12.74 23.26
CA PRO A 94 -6.37 12.93 24.15
C PRO A 94 -6.37 11.88 25.26
N GLN A 95 -6.88 12.24 26.43
CA GLN A 95 -6.99 11.29 27.54
C GLN A 95 -7.81 10.06 27.10
N GLY A 96 -7.24 8.88 27.28
CA GLY A 96 -7.88 7.61 26.92
C GLY A 96 -7.76 7.20 25.45
N GLY A 97 -6.87 7.82 24.68
CA GLY A 97 -6.65 7.49 23.28
C GLY A 97 -5.31 6.80 22.98
N ILE A 98 -5.20 6.25 21.80
CA ILE A 98 -3.93 5.77 21.21
C ILE A 98 -3.28 6.96 20.49
N ASP A 99 -1.97 7.17 20.65
CA ASP A 99 -1.24 8.19 19.90
C ASP A 99 -1.48 8.02 18.40
N SER A 100 -1.89 9.11 17.74
CA SER A 100 -1.93 9.12 16.27
C SER A 100 -0.53 8.91 15.71
N GLN A 101 -0.39 7.98 14.78
CA GLN A 101 0.89 7.57 14.22
C GLN A 101 0.78 7.40 12.71
N ALA A 102 1.85 7.78 12.00
CA ALA A 102 1.97 7.56 10.57
C ALA A 102 3.35 7.01 10.23
N SER A 103 3.39 6.04 9.35
CA SER A 103 4.61 5.55 8.72
C SER A 103 4.30 5.01 7.33
N ASN A 104 5.31 4.94 6.48
CA ASN A 104 5.13 4.30 5.18
C ASN A 104 6.38 3.59 4.71
N VAL A 105 6.21 2.79 3.68
CA VAL A 105 7.28 2.10 2.95
C VAL A 105 7.09 2.36 1.46
N ALA A 106 8.05 2.99 0.84
CA ALA A 106 8.14 3.04 -0.61
C ALA A 106 8.84 1.77 -1.12
N ARG A 107 8.27 1.12 -2.13
CA ARG A 107 8.81 -0.06 -2.81
C ARG A 107 8.97 0.23 -4.29
N VAL A 108 10.02 -0.27 -4.88
CA VAL A 108 10.27 -0.17 -6.32
C VAL A 108 10.45 -1.57 -6.88
N PHE A 109 9.78 -1.83 -7.98
CA PHE A 109 9.78 -3.10 -8.70
C PHE A 109 10.55 -2.95 -10.02
N LYS A 110 10.96 -4.07 -10.61
CA LYS A 110 11.68 -4.08 -11.88
C LYS A 110 10.86 -3.42 -13.00
N ASN A 111 9.55 -3.62 -12.98
CA ASN A 111 8.61 -3.05 -13.94
C ASN A 111 7.22 -2.85 -13.31
N ALA A 112 6.32 -2.20 -14.03
CA ALA A 112 4.95 -1.93 -13.57
C ALA A 112 4.13 -3.23 -13.39
N ALA A 113 4.37 -4.26 -14.20
CA ALA A 113 3.64 -5.52 -14.08
C ALA A 113 3.91 -6.24 -12.75
N LEU A 114 5.16 -6.21 -12.25
CA LEU A 114 5.48 -6.76 -10.93
C LEU A 114 4.89 -5.92 -9.79
N ALA A 115 4.82 -4.60 -9.95
CA ALA A 115 4.13 -3.73 -8.99
C ALA A 115 2.62 -4.00 -8.97
N ASP A 116 2.03 -4.28 -10.11
CA ASP A 116 0.63 -4.66 -10.25
C ASP A 116 0.35 -6.05 -9.62
N GLN A 117 1.22 -7.03 -9.87
CA GLN A 117 1.15 -8.34 -9.24
C GLN A 117 1.24 -8.24 -7.70
N PHE A 118 2.14 -7.39 -7.19
CA PHE A 118 2.22 -7.10 -5.76
C PHE A 118 0.90 -6.56 -5.24
N LEU A 119 0.35 -5.52 -5.88
CA LEU A 119 -0.90 -4.90 -5.44
C LEU A 119 -2.09 -5.87 -5.53
N SER A 120 -2.12 -6.72 -6.56
CA SER A 120 -3.16 -7.74 -6.74
C SER A 120 -3.22 -8.73 -5.58
N ALA A 121 -2.06 -9.14 -5.04
CA ALA A 121 -2.01 -9.97 -3.83
C ALA A 121 -2.64 -9.26 -2.62
N TYR A 122 -2.49 -7.94 -2.54
CA TYR A 122 -3.10 -7.12 -1.48
C TYR A 122 -4.57 -6.74 -1.77
N LYS A 123 -5.13 -7.12 -2.91
CA LYS A 123 -6.57 -7.03 -3.24
C LYS A 123 -7.30 -8.36 -3.11
N ALA A 124 -6.56 -9.45 -2.95
CA ALA A 124 -7.14 -10.78 -2.79
C ALA A 124 -8.01 -10.87 -1.52
N ALA A 125 -9.01 -11.73 -1.54
CA ALA A 125 -9.91 -11.92 -0.40
C ALA A 125 -9.18 -12.35 0.88
N SER A 126 -8.04 -13.03 0.73
CA SER A 126 -7.16 -13.45 1.83
C SER A 126 -6.40 -12.28 2.49
N ALA A 127 -6.33 -11.10 1.86
CA ALA A 127 -5.51 -10.00 2.35
C ALA A 127 -6.03 -9.42 3.68
N ALA A 128 -7.35 -9.21 3.83
CA ALA A 128 -7.90 -8.68 5.07
C ALA A 128 -7.57 -9.54 6.30
N PRO A 129 -7.88 -10.85 6.33
CA PRO A 129 -7.55 -11.69 7.49
C PRO A 129 -6.03 -11.80 7.73
N CYS A 130 -5.21 -11.90 6.68
CA CYS A 130 -3.75 -11.90 6.79
C CYS A 130 -3.24 -10.61 7.47
N LEU A 131 -3.65 -9.45 6.98
CA LEU A 131 -3.21 -8.16 7.50
C LEU A 131 -3.73 -7.92 8.91
N GLN A 132 -4.98 -8.31 9.22
CA GLN A 132 -5.56 -8.24 10.55
C GLN A 132 -4.71 -9.02 11.55
N GLN A 133 -4.51 -10.31 11.30
CA GLN A 133 -3.74 -11.20 12.17
C GLN A 133 -2.30 -10.71 12.39
N THR A 134 -1.64 -10.28 11.31
CA THR A 134 -0.26 -9.81 11.37
C THR A 134 -0.13 -8.55 12.21
N ASN A 135 -1.03 -7.57 12.01
CA ASN A 135 -1.00 -6.32 12.75
C ASN A 135 -1.38 -6.52 14.21
N GLU A 136 -2.41 -7.30 14.51
CA GLU A 136 -2.79 -7.63 15.88
C GLU A 136 -1.63 -8.31 16.62
N SER A 137 -0.97 -9.27 16.00
CA SER A 137 0.21 -9.95 16.57
C SER A 137 1.37 -8.98 16.80
N GLU A 138 1.61 -8.03 15.88
CA GLU A 138 2.63 -7.00 16.05
C GLU A 138 2.32 -6.08 17.23
N PHE A 139 1.07 -5.65 17.38
CA PHE A 139 0.65 -4.80 18.50
C PHE A 139 0.76 -5.53 19.85
N LYS A 140 0.30 -6.78 19.93
CA LYS A 140 0.46 -7.62 21.12
C LYS A 140 1.93 -7.78 21.53
N ARG A 141 2.80 -8.04 20.57
CA ARG A 141 4.24 -8.16 20.81
C ARG A 141 4.87 -6.88 21.34
N ARG A 142 4.40 -5.72 20.86
CA ARG A 142 4.89 -4.40 21.32
C ARG A 142 4.33 -3.98 22.66
N ASN A 143 3.17 -4.53 23.04
CA ASN A 143 2.44 -4.21 24.26
C ASN A 143 2.07 -5.51 24.99
N PRO A 144 3.07 -6.25 25.56
CA PRO A 144 2.85 -7.59 26.10
C PRO A 144 1.91 -7.61 27.32
N ASN A 145 1.73 -6.47 27.98
CA ASN A 145 0.86 -6.32 29.16
C ASN A 145 -0.53 -5.77 28.80
N ALA A 146 -0.82 -5.55 27.52
CA ALA A 146 -2.12 -5.07 27.08
C ALA A 146 -2.89 -6.18 26.37
N ASP A 147 -4.19 -6.24 26.63
CA ASP A 147 -5.11 -6.98 25.78
C ASP A 147 -5.38 -6.12 24.55
N VAL A 148 -4.97 -6.63 23.38
CA VAL A 148 -5.05 -5.92 22.10
C VAL A 148 -5.95 -6.69 21.16
N ALA A 149 -6.90 -6.02 20.57
CA ALA A 149 -7.76 -6.55 19.51
C ALA A 149 -7.83 -5.60 18.32
N LEU A 150 -7.89 -6.16 17.13
CA LEU A 150 -8.19 -5.44 15.89
C LEU A 150 -9.53 -5.96 15.34
N THR A 151 -10.54 -5.11 15.37
CA THR A 151 -11.92 -5.47 15.00
C THR A 151 -12.40 -4.68 13.79
N ASN A 152 -13.46 -5.18 13.13
CA ASN A 152 -14.07 -4.54 11.96
C ASN A 152 -13.07 -4.25 10.82
N PHE A 153 -12.01 -5.07 10.71
CA PHE A 153 -10.98 -4.88 9.71
C PHE A 153 -11.46 -5.36 8.35
N ALA A 154 -11.63 -4.41 7.44
CA ALA A 154 -12.25 -4.66 6.14
C ALA A 154 -11.62 -3.77 5.05
N PRO A 155 -11.84 -4.09 3.76
CA PRO A 155 -11.45 -3.21 2.67
C PRO A 155 -12.07 -1.81 2.81
N LEU A 156 -11.24 -0.78 2.60
CA LEU A 156 -11.65 0.63 2.55
C LEU A 156 -12.05 1.00 1.12
N SER A 157 -13.16 1.71 0.96
CA SER A 157 -13.55 2.37 -0.27
C SER A 157 -13.05 3.81 -0.30
N GLY A 158 -12.78 4.36 -1.49
CA GLY A 158 -12.50 5.80 -1.65
C GLY A 158 -11.05 6.15 -2.02
N PHE A 159 -10.13 5.20 -2.04
CA PHE A 159 -8.73 5.45 -2.45
C PHE A 159 -8.44 5.13 -3.93
N ALA A 160 -9.44 4.66 -4.68
CA ALA A 160 -9.28 4.24 -6.09
C ALA A 160 -8.83 5.36 -7.04
N THR A 161 -8.96 6.63 -6.63
CA THR A 161 -8.55 7.80 -7.43
C THR A 161 -7.14 8.28 -7.14
N ILE A 162 -6.45 7.67 -6.16
CA ILE A 162 -5.09 8.05 -5.78
C ILE A 162 -4.10 7.11 -6.48
N GLY A 163 -3.20 7.67 -7.29
CA GLY A 163 -2.25 6.90 -8.09
C GLY A 163 -2.88 6.22 -9.31
N ASP A 164 -2.23 5.18 -9.82
CA ASP A 164 -2.73 4.38 -10.95
C ASP A 164 -3.69 3.29 -10.48
N ASP A 165 -3.50 2.81 -9.25
CA ASP A 165 -4.29 1.77 -8.62
C ASP A 165 -4.00 1.71 -7.11
N SER A 166 -4.95 1.21 -6.29
CA SER A 166 -4.78 1.14 -4.84
C SER A 166 -5.52 -0.03 -4.19
N ALA A 167 -5.06 -0.41 -2.99
CA ALA A 167 -5.75 -1.27 -2.06
C ALA A 167 -5.71 -0.63 -0.67
N GLY A 168 -6.81 -0.66 0.06
CA GLY A 168 -6.89 -0.11 1.41
C GLY A 168 -7.66 -1.03 2.35
N TYR A 169 -7.26 -1.05 3.60
CA TYR A 169 -7.91 -1.79 4.69
C TYR A 169 -7.92 -0.93 5.94
N GLY A 170 -9.03 -0.96 6.65
CA GLY A 170 -9.18 -0.23 7.90
C GLY A 170 -9.94 -1.03 8.94
N GLY A 171 -9.70 -0.73 10.20
CA GLY A 171 -10.38 -1.33 11.33
C GLY A 171 -10.11 -0.58 12.62
N VAL A 172 -10.76 -1.00 13.69
CA VAL A 172 -10.61 -0.41 15.03
C VAL A 172 -9.61 -1.24 15.82
N ILE A 173 -8.52 -0.60 16.23
CA ILE A 173 -7.60 -1.18 17.20
C ILE A 173 -7.99 -0.74 18.60
N THR A 174 -8.11 -1.69 19.50
CA THR A 174 -8.32 -1.46 20.93
C THR A 174 -7.17 -2.02 21.72
N ALA A 175 -6.79 -1.34 22.77
CA ALA A 175 -5.82 -1.85 23.75
C ALA A 175 -6.33 -1.54 25.16
N SER A 176 -6.26 -2.50 26.06
CA SER A 176 -6.64 -2.34 27.45
C SER A 176 -5.58 -2.92 28.38
N THR A 177 -5.37 -2.27 29.51
CA THR A 177 -4.53 -2.78 30.59
C THR A 177 -5.32 -2.76 31.90
N THR A 178 -4.86 -3.50 32.88
CA THR A 178 -5.48 -3.49 34.23
C THR A 178 -5.41 -2.12 34.93
N GLN A 179 -4.53 -1.24 34.48
CA GLN A 179 -4.32 0.09 35.08
C GLN A 179 -4.95 1.22 34.27
N GLN A 180 -5.12 1.02 32.96
CA GLN A 180 -5.72 1.99 32.06
C GLN A 180 -6.92 1.31 31.41
N GLY A 181 -8.05 1.98 31.39
CA GLY A 181 -9.23 1.51 30.67
C GLY A 181 -8.93 1.23 29.19
N ALA A 182 -9.92 0.74 28.48
CA ALA A 182 -9.78 0.51 27.05
C ALA A 182 -9.53 1.83 26.29
N ILE A 183 -8.48 1.84 25.47
CA ILE A 183 -8.18 2.92 24.51
C ILE A 183 -8.40 2.39 23.11
N SER A 184 -8.84 3.24 22.19
CA SER A 184 -9.11 2.83 20.82
C SER A 184 -8.64 3.86 19.80
N GLY A 185 -8.41 3.41 18.57
CA GLY A 185 -8.09 4.22 17.42
C GLY A 185 -8.39 3.47 16.13
N SER A 186 -8.40 4.15 14.98
CA SER A 186 -8.42 3.48 13.69
C SER A 186 -7.02 3.00 13.30
N LEU A 187 -6.95 1.86 12.64
CA LEU A 187 -5.76 1.39 11.93
C LEU A 187 -6.08 1.31 10.45
N ASP A 188 -5.37 2.07 9.64
CA ASP A 188 -5.51 2.07 8.19
C ASP A 188 -4.22 1.62 7.52
N LEU A 189 -4.34 0.66 6.60
CA LEU A 189 -3.29 0.14 5.75
C LEU A 189 -3.66 0.45 4.31
N ILE A 190 -2.86 1.27 3.64
CA ILE A 190 -3.18 1.72 2.29
C ILE A 190 -1.96 1.52 1.40
N TYR A 191 -2.18 0.92 0.25
CA TYR A 191 -1.16 0.64 -0.76
C TYR A 191 -1.55 1.34 -2.05
N VAL A 192 -0.70 2.21 -2.57
CA VAL A 192 -0.93 2.97 -3.79
C VAL A 192 0.16 2.68 -4.80
N ARG A 193 -0.23 2.24 -5.99
CA ARG A 193 0.69 2.02 -7.11
C ARG A 193 0.78 3.27 -7.97
N VAL A 194 2.00 3.60 -8.37
CA VAL A 194 2.32 4.61 -9.39
C VAL A 194 3.41 4.03 -10.27
N GLY A 195 3.08 3.69 -11.50
CA GLY A 195 3.99 3.02 -12.41
C GLY A 195 4.58 1.74 -11.81
N ARG A 196 5.92 1.70 -11.68
CA ARG A 196 6.64 0.58 -11.05
C ARG A 196 6.92 0.75 -9.55
N ALA A 197 6.33 1.73 -8.91
CA ALA A 197 6.46 1.95 -7.48
C ALA A 197 5.14 1.66 -6.75
N VAL A 198 5.25 1.16 -5.51
CA VAL A 198 4.12 1.05 -4.58
C VAL A 198 4.50 1.73 -3.27
N VAL A 199 3.63 2.61 -2.81
CA VAL A 199 3.77 3.29 -1.52
C VAL A 199 2.73 2.68 -0.56
N GLY A 200 3.21 1.99 0.46
CA GLY A 200 2.35 1.39 1.49
C GLY A 200 2.38 2.22 2.76
N PHE A 201 1.22 2.60 3.27
CA PHE A 201 1.04 3.40 4.47
C PHE A 201 0.47 2.55 5.60
N LYS A 202 0.93 2.83 6.82
CA LYS A 202 0.34 2.36 8.08
C LYS A 202 0.04 3.57 8.93
N LEU A 203 -1.23 3.81 9.15
CA LEU A 203 -1.74 4.96 9.88
C LEU A 203 -2.53 4.46 11.08
N ILE A 204 -2.32 5.07 12.23
CA ILE A 204 -3.15 4.91 13.42
C ILE A 204 -3.64 6.30 13.74
N LEU A 205 -4.94 6.50 13.71
CA LEU A 205 -5.53 7.81 13.92
C LEU A 205 -6.54 7.75 15.06
N GLN A 206 -6.58 8.83 15.82
CA GLN A 206 -7.58 9.01 16.84
C GLN A 206 -8.55 10.09 16.37
N GLY A 207 -9.82 9.72 16.20
CA GLY A 207 -10.83 10.61 15.61
C GLY A 207 -10.61 10.71 14.10
N GLU A 208 -11.44 10.02 13.34
CA GLU A 208 -11.29 9.98 11.89
C GLU A 208 -11.71 11.30 11.27
N ASP A 209 -10.73 12.05 10.73
CA ASP A 209 -10.98 13.00 9.66
C ASP A 209 -10.49 12.37 8.34
N PRO A 210 -11.39 11.85 7.49
CA PRO A 210 -11.01 11.25 6.21
C PRO A 210 -10.19 12.18 5.31
N SER A 211 -10.32 13.50 5.47
CA SER A 211 -9.57 14.47 4.70
C SER A 211 -8.08 14.45 5.08
N GLN A 212 -7.75 14.32 6.35
CA GLN A 212 -6.36 14.21 6.81
C GLN A 212 -5.68 12.96 6.26
N LEU A 213 -6.40 11.85 6.19
CA LEU A 213 -5.92 10.61 5.61
C LEU A 213 -5.52 10.80 4.15
N THR A 214 -6.41 11.41 3.37
CA THR A 214 -6.19 11.69 1.95
C THR A 214 -4.97 12.58 1.76
N ASP A 215 -4.81 13.64 2.54
CA ASP A 215 -3.68 14.56 2.44
C ASP A 215 -2.34 13.87 2.75
N ILE A 216 -2.27 13.09 3.83
CA ILE A 216 -1.05 12.34 4.21
C ILE A 216 -0.62 11.39 3.09
N ILE A 217 -1.57 10.74 2.42
CA ILE A 217 -1.30 9.76 1.36
C ILE A 217 -0.94 10.45 0.04
N SER A 218 -1.64 11.52 -0.32
CA SER A 218 -1.51 12.17 -1.64
C SER A 218 -0.12 12.75 -1.86
N HIS A 219 0.47 13.40 -0.88
CA HIS A 219 1.76 14.07 -1.03
C HIS A 219 2.90 13.16 -1.48
N PRO A 220 3.19 11.99 -0.85
CA PRO A 220 4.21 11.06 -1.34
C PRO A 220 3.86 10.47 -2.70
N VAL A 221 2.58 10.15 -2.94
CA VAL A 221 2.12 9.56 -4.21
C VAL A 221 2.32 10.53 -5.37
N GLU A 222 1.96 11.79 -5.22
CA GLU A 222 2.18 12.84 -6.21
C GLU A 222 3.66 13.07 -6.51
N ARG A 223 4.53 13.02 -5.47
CA ARG A 223 5.97 13.12 -5.67
C ARG A 223 6.51 11.95 -6.49
N VAL A 224 6.02 10.73 -6.27
CA VAL A 224 6.39 9.56 -7.08
C VAL A 224 5.89 9.73 -8.51
N ALA A 225 4.65 10.15 -8.71
CA ALA A 225 4.09 10.41 -10.04
C ALA A 225 4.90 11.48 -10.80
N LYS A 226 5.28 12.56 -10.11
CA LYS A 226 6.13 13.61 -10.68
C LYS A 226 7.55 13.14 -11.01
N ALA A 227 8.11 12.25 -10.20
CA ALA A 227 9.45 11.70 -10.43
C ALA A 227 9.50 10.70 -11.59
N GLN A 228 8.36 10.19 -12.06
CA GLN A 228 8.26 9.26 -13.21
C GLN A 228 8.05 9.96 -14.57
N ARG A 229 7.77 11.26 -14.59
CA ARG A 229 7.63 12.09 -15.78
C ARG A 229 8.98 12.59 -16.26
#